data_f218f1445c9d7195d96e4cb2a8a1e198
#
_entry.id   f218f1445c9d7195d96e4cb2a8a1e198
#
_cell.length_a   1.000
_cell.length_b   1.000
_cell.length_c   1.000
_cell.angle_alpha   90.00
_cell.angle_beta   90.00
_cell.angle_gamma   90.00
#
_symmetry.space_group_name_H-M   'P 1'
#
loop_
_entity.id
_entity.type
_entity.pdbx_description
1 polymer ?
#
loop_
_entity_poly.entity_id
_entity_poly.type
_entity_poly.pdbx_seq_one_letter_code
_entity_poly.pdbx_strand_id
1 'polypeptide(L)'
;MSSLEKEQILELLKACSEAENVHVKLITILCLSTGARWSEAEGLNITQVKPRVIHFANETKSKKARGLPIEQDLEKALIQHHKQYGDGMKIFGPSISAFRRALERSKIETPKGQASHILRHTFASEFMRKGGNILVLQRALGHQSLTMTMRYAHLAPDHLVEVRSLNPLAGISVGSLLED
;
A
#
# COMPACT_ATOMS: atom_id res chain seq x y z
N MET A 1 -12.66 -7.19 -9.12
CA MET A 1 -11.50 -6.27 -9.13
C MET A 1 -10.25 -7.12 -8.98
N SER A 2 -9.42 -7.20 -10.02
CA SER A 2 -8.24 -8.08 -10.00
C SER A 2 -7.13 -7.44 -9.17
N SER A 3 -6.57 -8.18 -8.24
CA SER A 3 -5.31 -7.89 -7.57
C SER A 3 -4.22 -8.76 -8.17
N LEU A 4 -2.97 -8.32 -8.09
CA LEU A 4 -1.83 -9.09 -8.56
C LEU A 4 -1.49 -10.22 -7.58
N GLU A 5 -1.23 -11.40 -8.11
CA GLU A 5 -0.64 -12.50 -7.37
C GLU A 5 0.88 -12.27 -7.20
N LYS A 6 1.49 -13.01 -6.27
CA LYS A 6 2.91 -12.83 -5.94
C LYS A 6 3.83 -12.98 -7.16
N GLU A 7 3.59 -13.96 -8.00
CA GLU A 7 4.35 -14.22 -9.22
C GLU A 7 4.22 -13.06 -10.21
N GLN A 8 3.01 -12.51 -10.36
CA GLN A 8 2.76 -11.36 -11.21
C GLN A 8 3.47 -10.10 -10.70
N ILE A 9 3.53 -9.90 -9.37
CA ILE A 9 4.29 -8.80 -8.77
C ILE A 9 5.77 -8.92 -9.12
N LEU A 10 6.36 -10.11 -9.00
CA LEU A 10 7.77 -10.33 -9.31
C LEU A 10 8.06 -10.11 -10.80
N GLU A 11 7.19 -10.59 -11.69
CA GLU A 11 7.30 -10.34 -13.13
C GLU A 11 7.19 -8.85 -13.48
N LEU A 12 6.24 -8.15 -12.86
CA LEU A 12 6.09 -6.71 -13.06
C LEU A 12 7.34 -5.94 -12.60
N LEU A 13 7.87 -6.27 -11.43
CA LEU A 13 9.09 -5.63 -10.92
C LEU A 13 10.31 -5.92 -11.80
N LYS A 14 10.40 -7.12 -12.37
CA LYS A 14 11.41 -7.45 -13.36
C LYS A 14 11.26 -6.59 -14.62
N ALA A 15 10.05 -6.48 -15.15
CA ALA A 15 9.78 -5.62 -16.31
C ALA A 15 10.10 -4.14 -16.02
N CYS A 16 9.83 -3.66 -14.81
CA CYS A 16 10.24 -2.32 -14.37
C CYS A 16 11.76 -2.17 -14.31
N SER A 17 12.49 -3.22 -13.89
CA SER A 17 13.97 -3.20 -13.87
C SER A 17 14.59 -3.09 -15.25
N GLU A 18 13.92 -3.62 -16.27
CA GLU A 18 14.37 -3.60 -17.67
C GLU A 18 13.99 -2.30 -18.41
N ALA A 19 13.22 -1.42 -17.77
CA ALA A 19 12.85 -0.14 -18.34
C ALA A 19 14.04 0.84 -18.30
N GLU A 20 14.15 1.69 -19.32
CA GLU A 20 15.13 2.79 -19.33
C GLU A 20 14.82 3.85 -18.26
N ASN A 21 13.55 3.98 -17.87
CA ASN A 21 13.13 4.89 -16.81
C ASN A 21 13.64 4.39 -15.46
N VAL A 22 14.53 5.16 -14.83
CA VAL A 22 15.18 4.80 -13.55
C VAL A 22 14.26 4.88 -12.34
N HIS A 23 13.10 5.52 -12.46
CA HIS A 23 12.18 5.78 -11.36
C HIS A 23 11.09 4.70 -11.21
N VAL A 24 10.67 4.10 -12.30
CA VAL A 24 9.43 3.29 -12.37
C VAL A 24 9.42 2.14 -11.37
N LYS A 25 10.54 1.47 -11.17
CA LYS A 25 10.61 0.33 -10.23
C LYS A 25 10.37 0.74 -8.78
N LEU A 26 11.04 1.80 -8.34
CA LEU A 26 10.94 2.25 -6.94
C LEU A 26 9.56 2.85 -6.65
N ILE A 27 8.95 3.57 -7.61
CA ILE A 27 7.56 4.04 -7.48
C ILE A 27 6.60 2.85 -7.35
N THR A 28 6.79 1.81 -8.16
CA THR A 28 5.96 0.59 -8.09
C THR A 28 6.09 -0.08 -6.72
N ILE A 29 7.31 -0.25 -6.22
CA ILE A 29 7.56 -0.79 -4.87
C ILE A 29 6.88 0.07 -3.80
N LEU A 30 6.99 1.38 -3.89
CA LEU A 30 6.38 2.31 -2.96
C LEU A 30 4.86 2.19 -2.92
N CYS A 31 4.21 2.10 -4.09
CA CYS A 31 2.77 1.88 -4.18
C CYS A 31 2.33 0.54 -3.58
N LEU A 32 3.07 -0.52 -3.84
CA LEU A 32 2.80 -1.85 -3.27
C LEU A 32 3.01 -1.91 -1.75
N SER A 33 3.98 -1.15 -1.24
CA SER A 33 4.31 -1.12 0.20
C SER A 33 3.35 -0.26 1.03
N THR A 34 2.72 0.73 0.44
CA THR A 34 1.95 1.75 1.17
C THR A 34 0.50 1.87 0.74
N GLY A 35 0.13 1.32 -0.40
CA GLY A 35 -1.18 1.53 -1.01
C GLY A 35 -1.38 2.94 -1.57
N ALA A 36 -0.33 3.74 -1.68
CA ALA A 36 -0.39 5.08 -2.25
C ALA A 36 -0.95 5.06 -3.69
N ARG A 37 -1.64 6.14 -4.08
CA ARG A 37 -1.95 6.37 -5.49
C ARG A 37 -0.66 6.62 -6.26
N TRP A 38 -0.64 6.26 -7.55
CA TRP A 38 0.53 6.51 -8.38
C TRP A 38 0.99 7.98 -8.32
N SER A 39 0.07 8.91 -8.45
CA SER A 39 0.36 10.35 -8.40
C SER A 39 0.95 10.81 -7.06
N GLU A 40 0.51 10.24 -5.95
CA GLU A 40 1.06 10.52 -4.62
C GLU A 40 2.51 10.02 -4.51
N ALA A 41 2.76 8.82 -5.00
CA ALA A 41 4.10 8.21 -4.97
C ALA A 41 5.07 8.91 -5.93
N GLU A 42 4.66 9.11 -7.19
CA GLU A 42 5.49 9.80 -8.21
C GLU A 42 5.79 11.25 -7.81
N GLY A 43 4.83 11.93 -7.19
CA GLY A 43 4.96 13.32 -6.73
C GLY A 43 5.64 13.48 -5.36
N LEU A 44 6.18 12.41 -4.79
CA LEU A 44 6.76 12.44 -3.45
C LEU A 44 7.97 13.40 -3.37
N ASN A 45 7.93 14.24 -2.33
CA ASN A 45 8.99 15.17 -2.00
C ASN A 45 9.87 14.55 -0.91
N ILE A 46 11.19 14.77 -0.95
CA ILE A 46 12.12 14.22 0.05
C ILE A 46 11.78 14.65 1.48
N THR A 47 11.16 15.82 1.65
CA THR A 47 10.73 16.31 2.97
C THR A 47 9.59 15.49 3.59
N GLN A 48 8.88 14.69 2.78
CA GLN A 48 7.82 13.80 3.23
C GLN A 48 8.36 12.47 3.78
N VAL A 49 9.61 12.14 3.47
CA VAL A 49 10.29 10.93 3.96
C VAL A 49 10.97 11.25 5.29
N LYS A 50 10.45 10.70 6.37
CA LYS A 50 10.99 10.79 7.73
C LYS A 50 11.51 9.42 8.17
N PRO A 51 12.26 9.32 9.28
CA PRO A 51 12.73 8.02 9.75
C PRO A 51 11.58 7.00 9.87
N ARG A 52 11.61 5.98 9.01
CA ARG A 52 10.66 4.87 8.95
C ARG A 52 9.18 5.25 8.75
N VAL A 53 8.92 6.45 8.21
CA VAL A 53 7.55 6.89 7.93
C VAL A 53 7.52 7.82 6.72
N ILE A 54 6.48 7.70 5.90
CA ILE A 54 6.19 8.64 4.81
C ILE A 54 4.91 9.39 5.15
N HIS A 55 4.97 10.71 5.05
CA HIS A 55 3.83 11.59 5.23
C HIS A 55 3.25 11.97 3.87
N PHE A 56 2.17 11.30 3.45
CA PHE A 56 1.43 11.70 2.26
C PHE A 56 0.52 12.87 2.56
N ALA A 57 0.56 13.88 1.69
CA ALA A 57 -0.37 15.00 1.77
C ALA A 57 -1.81 14.52 1.50
N ASN A 58 -2.78 15.10 2.22
CA ASN A 58 -4.19 14.89 1.92
C ASN A 58 -4.69 16.02 1.02
N GLU A 59 -5.42 15.68 -0.03
CA GLU A 59 -5.90 16.61 -1.06
C GLU A 59 -6.99 17.60 -0.60
N THR A 60 -7.45 17.52 0.64
CA THR A 60 -8.52 18.39 1.15
C THR A 60 -8.07 19.25 2.31
N LYS A 61 -8.55 20.52 2.30
CA LYS A 61 -8.18 21.61 3.21
C LYS A 61 -8.28 21.34 4.74
N SER A 62 -8.91 20.24 5.15
CA SER A 62 -9.13 19.91 6.58
C SER A 62 -8.32 18.72 7.08
N LYS A 63 -7.30 18.26 6.37
CA LYS A 63 -6.74 16.94 6.65
C LYS A 63 -5.31 16.93 7.12
N LYS A 64 -5.12 16.23 8.23
CA LYS A 64 -3.81 15.78 8.69
C LYS A 64 -3.17 14.90 7.63
N ALA A 65 -1.91 15.19 7.30
CA ALA A 65 -1.11 14.30 6.48
C ALA A 65 -1.15 12.88 7.08
N ARG A 66 -1.34 11.86 6.23
CA ARG A 66 -1.31 10.49 6.73
C ARG A 66 0.13 9.97 6.74
N GLY A 67 0.62 9.64 7.92
CA GLY A 67 1.91 9.02 8.13
C GLY A 67 1.79 7.50 7.99
N LEU A 68 2.47 6.92 7.00
CA LEU A 68 2.51 5.48 6.79
C LEU A 68 3.88 4.94 7.16
N PRO A 69 3.97 3.98 8.12
CA PRO A 69 5.21 3.31 8.44
C PRO A 69 5.76 2.56 7.23
N ILE A 70 7.06 2.59 7.06
CA ILE A 70 7.78 1.85 6.02
C ILE A 70 8.99 1.12 6.63
N GLU A 71 9.45 0.08 5.94
CA GLU A 71 10.68 -0.59 6.29
C GLU A 71 11.90 0.31 6.05
N GLN A 72 12.95 0.08 6.85
CA GLN A 72 14.20 0.86 6.76
C GLN A 72 14.86 0.77 5.38
N ASP A 73 14.79 -0.39 4.73
CA ASP A 73 15.36 -0.59 3.40
C ASP A 73 14.67 0.29 2.34
N LEU A 74 13.35 0.47 2.44
CA LEU A 74 12.61 1.36 1.55
C LEU A 74 12.97 2.83 1.81
N GLU A 75 13.08 3.23 3.07
CA GLU A 75 13.54 4.57 3.45
C GLU A 75 14.91 4.88 2.84
N LYS A 76 15.88 3.99 3.05
CA LYS A 76 17.24 4.14 2.49
C LYS A 76 17.23 4.20 0.96
N ALA A 77 16.41 3.36 0.32
CA ALA A 77 16.28 3.37 -1.14
C ALA A 77 15.74 4.71 -1.66
N LEU A 78 14.73 5.28 -1.00
CA LEU A 78 14.17 6.59 -1.37
C LEU A 78 15.20 7.73 -1.22
N ILE A 79 15.93 7.75 -0.12
CA ILE A 79 16.96 8.75 0.14
C ILE A 79 18.09 8.64 -0.89
N GLN A 80 18.56 7.43 -1.16
CA GLN A 80 19.62 7.18 -2.15
C GLN A 80 19.17 7.55 -3.56
N HIS A 81 17.94 7.20 -3.92
CA HIS A 81 17.37 7.55 -5.23
C HIS A 81 17.28 9.06 -5.43
N HIS A 82 16.85 9.79 -4.40
CA HIS A 82 16.82 11.24 -4.43
C HIS A 82 18.22 11.84 -4.64
N LYS A 83 19.24 11.33 -3.95
CA LYS A 83 20.63 11.79 -4.12
C LYS A 83 21.14 11.57 -5.53
N GLN A 84 20.76 10.48 -6.17
CA GLN A 84 21.28 10.09 -7.48
C GLN A 84 20.47 10.67 -8.65
N TYR A 85 19.16 10.75 -8.53
CA TYR A 85 18.24 11.06 -9.63
C TYR A 85 17.25 12.17 -9.32
N GLY A 86 17.22 12.69 -8.09
CA GLY A 86 16.26 13.71 -7.69
C GLY A 86 16.45 15.03 -8.42
N ASP A 87 15.39 15.80 -8.48
CA ASP A 87 15.38 17.16 -9.00
C ASP A 87 14.80 18.11 -7.93
N GLY A 88 15.68 18.92 -7.34
CA GLY A 88 15.31 19.73 -6.19
C GLY A 88 14.80 18.87 -5.05
N MET A 89 13.59 19.14 -4.58
CA MET A 89 12.95 18.37 -3.51
C MET A 89 12.26 17.10 -4.02
N LYS A 90 12.07 16.95 -5.32
CA LYS A 90 11.39 15.79 -5.92
C LYS A 90 12.31 14.58 -5.96
N ILE A 91 11.81 13.44 -5.52
CA ILE A 91 12.54 12.16 -5.58
C ILE A 91 12.48 11.58 -6.99
N PHE A 92 11.34 11.71 -7.67
CA PHE A 92 11.03 11.04 -8.93
C PHE A 92 10.71 12.02 -10.06
N GLY A 93 10.96 11.57 -11.29
CA GLY A 93 10.44 12.16 -12.50
C GLY A 93 9.21 11.43 -13.06
N PRO A 94 8.60 11.94 -14.15
CA PRO A 94 7.41 11.33 -14.77
C PRO A 94 7.67 9.89 -15.19
N SER A 95 6.80 8.96 -14.78
CA SER A 95 7.06 7.52 -14.92
C SER A 95 5.83 6.67 -15.25
N ILE A 96 4.63 7.25 -15.28
CA ILE A 96 3.39 6.48 -15.52
C ILE A 96 3.37 5.77 -16.87
N SER A 97 3.93 6.39 -17.91
CA SER A 97 4.03 5.77 -19.24
C SER A 97 4.97 4.58 -19.24
N ALA A 98 6.09 4.67 -18.52
CA ALA A 98 7.01 3.54 -18.34
C ALA A 98 6.36 2.39 -17.57
N PHE A 99 5.54 2.71 -16.56
CA PHE A 99 4.77 1.72 -15.82
C PHE A 99 3.76 0.98 -16.70
N ARG A 100 3.01 1.69 -17.53
CA ARG A 100 2.06 1.09 -18.48
C ARG A 100 2.77 0.13 -19.45
N ARG A 101 3.91 0.54 -19.99
CA ARG A 101 4.72 -0.34 -20.84
C ARG A 101 5.26 -1.56 -20.10
N ALA A 102 5.64 -1.43 -18.83
CA ALA A 102 6.07 -2.56 -18.02
C ALA A 102 4.92 -3.56 -17.78
N LEU A 103 3.70 -3.08 -17.51
CA LEU A 103 2.52 -3.93 -17.42
C LEU A 103 2.26 -4.71 -18.71
N GLU A 104 2.34 -4.03 -19.87
CA GLU A 104 2.18 -4.67 -21.18
C GLU A 104 3.22 -5.77 -21.42
N ARG A 105 4.49 -5.50 -21.10
CA ARG A 105 5.57 -6.50 -21.22
C ARG A 105 5.36 -7.70 -20.28
N SER A 106 4.81 -7.48 -19.11
CA SER A 106 4.51 -8.53 -18.13
C SER A 106 3.29 -9.37 -18.52
N LYS A 107 2.59 -9.01 -19.60
CA LYS A 107 1.34 -9.68 -20.03
C LYS A 107 0.26 -9.71 -18.93
N ILE A 108 0.30 -8.78 -18.00
CA ILE A 108 -0.70 -8.64 -16.94
C ILE A 108 -1.89 -7.90 -17.52
N GLU A 109 -3.02 -8.59 -17.58
CA GLU A 109 -4.27 -7.99 -18.03
C GLU A 109 -4.84 -7.05 -16.97
N THR A 110 -5.05 -5.80 -17.34
CA THR A 110 -5.72 -4.80 -16.51
C THR A 110 -6.89 -4.21 -17.27
N PRO A 111 -8.02 -3.93 -16.60
CA PRO A 111 -9.11 -3.21 -17.23
C PRO A 111 -8.63 -1.87 -17.78
N LYS A 112 -9.17 -1.45 -18.93
CA LYS A 112 -8.81 -0.17 -19.54
C LYS A 112 -8.93 0.99 -18.55
N GLY A 113 -7.89 1.83 -18.47
CA GLY A 113 -7.84 2.99 -17.60
C GLY A 113 -7.53 2.70 -16.13
N GLN A 114 -7.35 1.44 -15.72
CA GLN A 114 -7.11 1.07 -14.32
C GLN A 114 -5.65 0.71 -14.00
N ALA A 115 -4.73 0.86 -14.94
CA ALA A 115 -3.32 0.52 -14.74
C ALA A 115 -2.72 1.19 -13.47
N SER A 116 -3.03 2.46 -13.23
CA SER A 116 -2.53 3.20 -12.07
C SER A 116 -3.16 2.77 -10.73
N HIS A 117 -4.26 2.03 -10.77
CA HIS A 117 -4.97 1.58 -9.57
C HIS A 117 -4.68 0.14 -9.17
N ILE A 118 -4.11 -0.67 -10.08
CA ILE A 118 -3.85 -2.10 -9.82
C ILE A 118 -2.97 -2.33 -8.59
N LEU A 119 -1.96 -1.49 -8.40
CA LEU A 119 -1.04 -1.60 -7.27
C LEU A 119 -1.74 -1.33 -5.93
N ARG A 120 -2.57 -0.30 -5.91
CA ARG A 120 -3.36 0.06 -4.73
C ARG A 120 -4.41 -1.00 -4.40
N HIS A 121 -5.07 -1.56 -5.40
CA HIS A 121 -5.99 -2.69 -5.22
C HIS A 121 -5.26 -3.93 -4.70
N THR A 122 -4.08 -4.20 -5.20
CA THR A 122 -3.24 -5.31 -4.74
C THR A 122 -2.86 -5.13 -3.27
N PHE A 123 -2.40 -3.94 -2.88
CA PHE A 123 -2.11 -3.62 -1.47
C PHE A 123 -3.34 -3.86 -0.59
N ALA A 124 -4.47 -3.26 -0.93
CA ALA A 124 -5.69 -3.34 -0.13
C ALA A 124 -6.22 -4.79 0.00
N SER A 125 -6.19 -5.54 -1.09
CA SER A 125 -6.63 -6.94 -1.12
C SER A 125 -5.75 -7.82 -0.25
N GLU A 126 -4.43 -7.71 -0.38
CA GLU A 126 -3.48 -8.48 0.44
C GLU A 126 -3.55 -8.09 1.93
N PHE A 127 -3.70 -6.81 2.22
CA PHE A 127 -3.88 -6.33 3.60
C PHE A 127 -5.07 -7.02 4.27
N MET A 128 -6.20 -7.11 3.58
CA MET A 128 -7.40 -7.77 4.12
C MET A 128 -7.26 -9.29 4.17
N ARG A 129 -6.71 -9.95 3.14
CA ARG A 129 -6.47 -11.41 3.14
C ARG A 129 -5.58 -11.85 4.29
N LYS A 130 -4.60 -11.02 4.66
CA LYS A 130 -3.70 -11.28 5.78
C LYS A 130 -4.29 -10.94 7.15
N GLY A 131 -5.56 -10.59 7.21
CA GLY A 131 -6.27 -10.32 8.47
C GLY A 131 -6.13 -8.89 8.97
N GLY A 132 -5.78 -7.94 8.13
CA GLY A 132 -5.67 -6.53 8.50
C GLY A 132 -7.02 -5.94 8.94
N ASN A 133 -6.96 -4.97 9.84
CA ASN A 133 -8.14 -4.25 10.31
C ASN A 133 -8.64 -3.27 9.24
N ILE A 134 -9.94 -3.32 8.92
CA ILE A 134 -10.55 -2.50 7.87
C ILE A 134 -10.47 -0.99 8.15
N LEU A 135 -10.51 -0.57 9.42
CA LEU A 135 -10.36 0.84 9.80
C LEU A 135 -8.92 1.33 9.61
N VAL A 136 -7.95 0.45 9.84
CA VAL A 136 -6.54 0.74 9.54
C VAL A 136 -6.34 0.87 8.04
N LEU A 137 -6.94 -0.02 7.25
CA LEU A 137 -6.91 0.07 5.79
C LEU A 137 -7.53 1.37 5.28
N GLN A 138 -8.68 1.77 5.81
CA GLN A 138 -9.31 3.04 5.49
C GLN A 138 -8.35 4.21 5.68
N ARG A 139 -7.66 4.26 6.81
CA ARG A 139 -6.69 5.31 7.14
C ARG A 139 -5.47 5.26 6.22
N ALA A 140 -4.91 4.08 6.00
CA ALA A 140 -3.76 3.89 5.11
C ALA A 140 -4.04 4.36 3.68
N LEU A 141 -5.22 4.04 3.15
CA LEU A 141 -5.66 4.47 1.83
C LEU A 141 -6.10 5.93 1.77
N GLY A 142 -6.33 6.58 2.91
CA GLY A 142 -6.85 7.94 2.96
C GLY A 142 -8.29 8.05 2.45
N HIS A 143 -9.09 6.99 2.60
CA HIS A 143 -10.50 7.01 2.25
C HIS A 143 -11.29 7.86 3.23
N GLN A 144 -12.13 8.76 2.71
CA GLN A 144 -12.94 9.67 3.53
C GLN A 144 -14.08 8.96 4.25
N SER A 145 -14.62 7.91 3.66
CA SER A 145 -15.67 7.09 4.24
C SER A 145 -15.27 5.62 4.30
N LEU A 146 -15.77 4.91 5.29
CA LEU A 146 -15.58 3.48 5.42
C LEU A 146 -16.20 2.72 4.23
N THR A 147 -17.28 3.24 3.67
CA THR A 147 -17.95 2.66 2.50
C THR A 147 -16.99 2.44 1.33
N MET A 148 -16.06 3.37 1.10
CA MET A 148 -15.05 3.23 0.04
C MET A 148 -14.12 2.04 0.28
N THR A 149 -13.85 1.72 1.55
CA THR A 149 -12.95 0.62 1.95
C THR A 149 -13.70 -0.71 2.03
N MET A 150 -14.99 -0.70 2.29
CA MET A 150 -15.82 -1.91 2.45
C MET A 150 -15.81 -2.85 1.24
N ARG A 151 -15.47 -2.35 0.07
CA ARG A 151 -15.28 -3.18 -1.14
C ARG A 151 -14.25 -4.31 -0.97
N TYR A 152 -13.35 -4.18 0.00
CA TYR A 152 -12.32 -5.17 0.31
C TYR A 152 -12.68 -6.06 1.50
N ALA A 153 -13.78 -5.77 2.22
CA ALA A 153 -14.15 -6.46 3.47
C ALA A 153 -14.38 -7.95 3.29
N HIS A 154 -14.94 -8.36 2.14
CA HIS A 154 -15.21 -9.77 1.83
C HIS A 154 -13.95 -10.64 1.70
N LEU A 155 -12.78 -10.04 1.59
CA LEU A 155 -11.49 -10.74 1.51
C LEU A 155 -10.91 -11.07 2.88
N ALA A 156 -11.49 -10.51 3.97
CA ALA A 156 -11.04 -10.79 5.32
C ALA A 156 -11.27 -12.28 5.67
N PRO A 157 -10.30 -12.91 6.39
CA PRO A 157 -10.54 -14.21 6.97
C PRO A 157 -11.70 -14.18 7.98
N ASP A 158 -12.28 -15.34 8.28
CA ASP A 158 -13.25 -15.46 9.37
C ASP A 158 -12.53 -15.29 10.72
N HIS A 159 -12.87 -14.22 11.42
CA HIS A 159 -12.31 -13.88 12.73
C HIS A 159 -13.23 -14.24 13.89
N LEU A 160 -14.31 -15.02 13.70
CA LEU A 160 -15.25 -15.39 14.76
C LEU A 160 -14.57 -16.08 15.96
N VAL A 161 -13.46 -16.77 15.74
CA VAL A 161 -12.65 -17.37 16.82
C VAL A 161 -12.15 -16.31 17.81
N GLU A 162 -11.98 -15.07 17.42
CA GLU A 162 -11.58 -13.96 18.29
C GLU A 162 -12.60 -13.68 19.40
N VAL A 163 -13.88 -14.08 19.26
CA VAL A 163 -14.87 -13.98 20.31
C VAL A 163 -14.41 -14.72 21.57
N ARG A 164 -13.65 -15.81 21.43
CA ARG A 164 -13.11 -16.56 22.56
C ARG A 164 -11.97 -15.83 23.28
N SER A 165 -11.14 -15.10 22.55
CA SER A 165 -9.93 -14.46 23.07
C SER A 165 -10.13 -12.98 23.43
N LEU A 166 -11.16 -12.34 22.89
CA LEU A 166 -11.39 -10.89 23.03
C LEU A 166 -12.65 -10.56 23.87
N ASN A 167 -13.34 -11.54 24.41
CA ASN A 167 -14.47 -11.28 25.31
C ASN A 167 -13.97 -10.91 26.73
N PRO A 168 -14.81 -10.27 27.56
CA PRO A 168 -14.40 -9.80 28.89
C PRO A 168 -13.91 -10.88 29.85
N LEU A 169 -14.23 -12.14 29.61
CA LEU A 169 -13.79 -13.29 30.42
C LEU A 169 -12.53 -13.97 29.87
N ALA A 170 -11.98 -13.46 28.78
CA ALA A 170 -10.76 -14.02 28.22
C ALA A 170 -9.62 -13.98 29.25
N GLY A 171 -8.93 -15.12 29.44
CA GLY A 171 -7.88 -15.27 30.46
C GLY A 171 -8.40 -15.62 31.86
N ILE A 172 -9.70 -15.68 32.06
CA ILE A 172 -10.33 -16.15 33.30
C ILE A 172 -10.87 -17.55 33.09
N SER A 173 -10.68 -18.44 34.06
CA SER A 173 -11.30 -19.77 34.03
C SER A 173 -12.80 -19.66 34.30
N VAL A 174 -13.62 -19.86 33.27
CA VAL A 174 -15.07 -19.88 33.41
C VAL A 174 -15.52 -20.98 34.38
N GLY A 175 -14.84 -22.15 34.39
CA GLY A 175 -15.10 -23.22 35.34
C GLY A 175 -15.01 -22.73 36.78
N SER A 176 -13.95 -21.96 37.11
CA SER A 176 -13.80 -21.38 38.47
C SER A 176 -14.88 -20.38 38.86
N LEU A 177 -15.50 -19.70 37.87
CA LEU A 177 -16.63 -18.81 38.13
C LEU A 177 -17.96 -19.51 38.33
N LEU A 178 -18.05 -20.79 37.98
CA LEU A 178 -19.27 -21.61 38.09
C LEU A 178 -19.24 -22.53 39.33
N GLU A 179 -18.15 -22.63 40.04
CA GLU A 179 -17.97 -23.35 41.28
C GLU A 179 -18.43 -22.47 42.43
N ASP A 180 -19.64 -22.71 42.99
CA ASP A 180 -20.20 -22.10 44.21
C ASP A 180 -19.71 -22.84 45.46
#